data_ee9b4306a4c939a2c6080c4d59a7f819
#
_entry.id   ee9b4306a4c939a2c6080c4d59a7f819
#
_cell.length_a   1.000
_cell.length_b   1.000
_cell.length_c   1.000
_cell.angle_alpha   90.00
_cell.angle_beta   90.00
_cell.angle_gamma   90.00
#
_symmetry.space_group_name_H-M   'P 1'
#
loop_
_entity.id
_entity.type
_entity.pdbx_description
1 polymer ?
#
loop_
_entity_poly.entity_id
_entity_poly.type
_entity_poly.pdbx_seq_one_letter_code
_entity_poly.pdbx_strand_id
1 'polypeptide(L)'
;MKTEAFVVDSQGGDFRLTEVELDDPRDDEVLVRVVATGLCHSDLTVKDYLPAEWFPRVFGHEGAGVVEKVGASVEGIDVGDQVVLSYRSCRACAACEAGHVSYCDQHLLLNHLGMRADGSQTVHLDGAPIFGSFFGQSSFARHALATADNCVVVDPEADLTLLAPFGCGFQTGAGTVLNVLDPLPSKDSLVVFGVGSVGLAAVAAGRAAGFETVVAVDTTDSRLEVATGWGAVAVNPGSLAEGESVVERVKQLTGGGASAAIDTTGIPEVVTQAQLATRAMGTIVAIGLGAEQYTVDALDLLQSGKVFRSSVEGDSDPLTFIPRLIAMRDAGDLPFDSLVTTYPATDIERAIADVTSGRVVKPVLVW
;
A
#
# COMPACT_ATOMS: atom_id res chain seq x y z
N MET A 1 16.73 -19.67 -13.32
CA MET A 1 17.65 -18.70 -13.99
C MET A 1 18.42 -17.91 -12.94
N LYS A 2 19.63 -17.36 -13.27
CA LYS A 2 20.34 -16.45 -12.39
C LYS A 2 19.84 -15.01 -12.57
N THR A 3 19.67 -14.30 -11.46
CA THR A 3 19.22 -12.91 -11.43
C THR A 3 19.77 -12.20 -10.19
N GLU A 4 19.64 -10.86 -10.10
CA GLU A 4 20.02 -10.07 -8.92
C GLU A 4 18.80 -9.74 -8.08
N ALA A 5 18.94 -9.84 -6.77
CA ALA A 5 17.91 -9.47 -5.80
C ALA A 5 18.53 -8.83 -4.55
N PHE A 6 17.73 -8.02 -3.86
CA PHE A 6 18.07 -7.56 -2.50
C PHE A 6 17.62 -8.61 -1.49
N VAL A 7 18.59 -9.34 -0.94
CA VAL A 7 18.37 -10.33 0.12
C VAL A 7 18.57 -9.67 1.47
N VAL A 8 17.64 -9.91 2.38
CA VAL A 8 17.80 -9.62 3.82
C VAL A 8 18.13 -10.93 4.52
N ASP A 9 19.30 -11.01 5.12
CA ASP A 9 19.83 -12.26 5.68
C ASP A 9 19.26 -12.61 7.08
N SER A 10 18.77 -11.62 7.82
CA SER A 10 18.22 -11.79 9.18
C SER A 10 17.21 -10.72 9.53
N GLN A 11 16.44 -10.91 10.58
CA GLN A 11 15.53 -9.91 11.13
C GLN A 11 16.26 -8.56 11.35
N GLY A 12 15.68 -7.47 10.83
CA GLY A 12 16.26 -6.13 10.93
C GLY A 12 17.53 -5.92 10.11
N GLY A 13 17.96 -6.90 9.30
CA GLY A 13 19.16 -6.82 8.47
C GLY A 13 19.04 -5.83 7.31
N ASP A 14 20.18 -5.48 6.69
CA ASP A 14 20.24 -4.60 5.55
C ASP A 14 19.83 -5.31 4.24
N PHE A 15 19.44 -4.53 3.25
CA PHE A 15 19.15 -4.99 1.89
C PHE A 15 20.46 -5.21 1.13
N ARG A 16 20.89 -6.46 0.98
CA ARG A 16 22.15 -6.82 0.30
C ARG A 16 21.89 -7.27 -1.14
N LEU A 17 22.36 -6.49 -2.11
CA LEU A 17 22.27 -6.88 -3.52
C LEU A 17 23.20 -8.07 -3.79
N THR A 18 22.64 -9.16 -4.32
CA THR A 18 23.39 -10.38 -4.62
C THR A 18 22.76 -11.18 -5.76
N GLU A 19 23.55 -12.04 -6.40
CA GLU A 19 23.04 -13.00 -7.38
C GLU A 19 22.29 -14.11 -6.66
N VAL A 20 21.08 -14.41 -7.16
CA VAL A 20 20.23 -15.52 -6.71
C VAL A 20 19.80 -16.37 -7.90
N GLU A 21 19.34 -17.57 -7.61
CA GLU A 21 18.70 -18.43 -8.62
C GLU A 21 17.18 -18.35 -8.45
N LEU A 22 16.48 -17.90 -9.47
CA LEU A 22 15.02 -17.89 -9.57
C LEU A 22 14.57 -19.14 -10.33
N ASP A 23 13.53 -19.82 -9.84
CA ASP A 23 12.90 -20.96 -10.54
C ASP A 23 12.40 -20.55 -11.93
N ASP A 24 12.19 -21.52 -12.82
CA ASP A 24 11.35 -21.30 -13.99
C ASP A 24 9.88 -21.21 -13.56
N PRO A 25 9.04 -20.41 -14.25
CA PRO A 25 7.61 -20.30 -13.91
C PRO A 25 6.91 -21.66 -14.09
N ARG A 26 5.99 -21.97 -13.18
CA ARG A 26 5.07 -23.11 -13.28
C ARG A 26 3.95 -22.80 -14.29
N ASP A 27 3.09 -23.78 -14.54
CA ASP A 27 2.00 -23.63 -15.51
C ASP A 27 1.03 -22.49 -15.19
N ASP A 28 0.89 -22.10 -13.91
CA ASP A 28 0.04 -21.02 -13.41
C ASP A 28 0.79 -19.72 -13.08
N GLU A 29 2.10 -19.66 -13.37
CA GLU A 29 2.96 -18.52 -13.06
C GLU A 29 3.41 -17.76 -14.31
N VAL A 30 3.79 -16.51 -14.11
CA VAL A 30 4.46 -15.66 -15.10
C VAL A 30 5.82 -15.21 -14.59
N LEU A 31 6.80 -15.11 -15.45
CA LEU A 31 8.08 -14.48 -15.18
C LEU A 31 8.03 -13.04 -15.64
N VAL A 32 8.24 -12.12 -14.73
CA VAL A 32 8.25 -10.68 -14.98
C VAL A 32 9.67 -10.14 -14.80
N ARG A 33 10.20 -9.50 -15.84
CA ARG A 33 11.38 -8.65 -15.71
C ARG A 33 10.94 -7.32 -15.10
N VAL A 34 11.32 -7.09 -13.86
CA VAL A 34 10.97 -5.88 -13.11
C VAL A 34 11.71 -4.68 -13.70
N VAL A 35 10.98 -3.64 -14.05
CA VAL A 35 11.49 -2.36 -14.51
C VAL A 35 11.56 -1.37 -13.36
N ALA A 36 10.53 -1.36 -12.53
CA ALA A 36 10.42 -0.49 -11.38
C ALA A 36 9.73 -1.19 -10.20
N THR A 37 10.06 -0.79 -8.99
CA THR A 37 9.38 -1.26 -7.77
C THR A 37 9.29 -0.13 -6.75
N GLY A 38 8.10 0.12 -6.23
CA GLY A 38 7.89 1.08 -5.16
C GLY A 38 8.47 0.58 -3.84
N LEU A 39 9.05 1.48 -3.05
CA LEU A 39 9.45 1.21 -1.68
C LEU A 39 8.30 1.61 -0.74
N CYS A 40 7.79 0.65 0.00
CA CYS A 40 6.70 0.83 0.94
C CYS A 40 7.18 0.72 2.39
N HIS A 41 6.50 1.42 3.29
CA HIS A 41 6.74 1.30 4.73
C HIS A 41 6.58 -0.15 5.23
N SER A 42 5.67 -0.91 4.61
CA SER A 42 5.44 -2.31 4.94
C SER A 42 6.66 -3.19 4.72
N ASP A 43 7.48 -2.94 3.68
CA ASP A 43 8.74 -3.69 3.46
C ASP A 43 9.69 -3.51 4.63
N LEU A 44 9.80 -2.28 5.16
CA LEU A 44 10.67 -1.93 6.26
C LEU A 44 10.14 -2.49 7.59
N THR A 45 8.86 -2.29 7.86
CA THR A 45 8.23 -2.74 9.11
C THR A 45 8.24 -4.26 9.21
N VAL A 46 7.83 -4.96 8.15
CA VAL A 46 7.77 -6.44 8.14
C VAL A 46 9.17 -7.03 8.29
N LYS A 47 10.19 -6.43 7.66
CA LYS A 47 11.60 -6.82 7.80
C LYS A 47 12.06 -6.80 9.26
N ASP A 48 11.57 -5.85 10.05
CA ASP A 48 12.04 -5.63 11.41
C ASP A 48 11.34 -6.53 12.45
N TYR A 49 10.10 -6.97 12.20
CA TYR A 49 9.36 -7.76 13.19
C TYR A 49 9.17 -9.24 12.85
N LEU A 50 9.39 -9.68 11.60
CA LEU A 50 9.26 -11.10 11.26
C LEU A 50 10.25 -11.95 12.07
N PRO A 51 9.81 -13.12 12.58
CA PRO A 51 10.69 -14.06 13.28
C PRO A 51 11.90 -14.50 12.46
N ALA A 52 12.99 -14.78 13.13
CA ALA A 52 14.28 -15.11 12.50
C ALA A 52 14.24 -16.33 11.56
N GLU A 53 13.34 -17.28 11.79
CA GLU A 53 13.12 -18.46 10.93
C GLU A 53 12.55 -18.14 9.55
N TRP A 54 12.10 -16.91 9.31
CA TRP A 54 11.57 -16.44 8.03
C TRP A 54 12.61 -15.71 7.17
N PHE A 55 13.88 -15.89 7.49
CA PHE A 55 15.04 -15.35 6.77
C PHE A 55 16.01 -16.48 6.36
N PRO A 56 16.84 -16.32 5.30
CA PRO A 56 16.96 -15.15 4.40
C PRO A 56 15.73 -14.92 3.52
N ARG A 57 15.54 -13.66 3.05
CA ARG A 57 14.31 -13.28 2.35
C ARG A 57 14.52 -12.17 1.32
N VAL A 58 13.72 -12.18 0.25
CA VAL A 58 13.57 -11.08 -0.70
C VAL A 58 12.21 -10.39 -0.46
N PHE A 59 12.22 -9.06 -0.34
CA PHE A 59 11.03 -8.22 -0.17
C PHE A 59 10.61 -7.56 -1.49
N GLY A 60 9.80 -6.50 -1.40
CA GLY A 60 9.25 -5.74 -2.52
C GLY A 60 7.87 -6.27 -2.93
N HIS A 61 6.88 -5.38 -2.93
CA HIS A 61 5.49 -5.75 -3.23
C HIS A 61 4.74 -4.70 -4.07
N GLU A 62 5.46 -3.79 -4.68
CA GLU A 62 4.95 -2.78 -5.61
C GLU A 62 5.74 -2.86 -6.93
N GLY A 63 5.83 -4.06 -7.50
CA GLY A 63 6.57 -4.30 -8.74
C GLY A 63 5.78 -3.85 -9.97
N ALA A 64 6.51 -3.38 -10.99
CA ALA A 64 6.00 -3.19 -12.34
C ALA A 64 7.08 -3.61 -13.35
N GLY A 65 6.69 -4.27 -14.43
CA GLY A 65 7.66 -4.85 -15.34
C GLY A 65 7.07 -5.34 -16.64
N VAL A 66 7.86 -6.12 -17.35
CA VAL A 66 7.51 -6.73 -18.65
C VAL A 66 7.51 -8.24 -18.51
N VAL A 67 6.48 -8.90 -18.98
CA VAL A 67 6.35 -10.36 -18.96
C VAL A 67 7.33 -10.99 -19.93
N GLU A 68 8.18 -11.91 -19.46
CA GLU A 68 9.17 -12.62 -20.28
C GLU A 68 8.82 -14.09 -20.54
N LYS A 69 8.08 -14.72 -19.61
CA LYS A 69 7.57 -16.09 -19.80
C LYS A 69 6.17 -16.19 -19.18
N VAL A 70 5.35 -17.03 -19.79
CA VAL A 70 3.97 -17.32 -19.36
C VAL A 70 3.81 -18.82 -19.22
N GLY A 71 3.27 -19.28 -18.09
CA GLY A 71 2.94 -20.68 -17.85
C GLY A 71 1.76 -21.15 -18.71
N ALA A 72 1.69 -22.44 -18.98
CA ALA A 72 0.75 -23.02 -19.94
C ALA A 72 -0.73 -22.88 -19.56
N SER A 73 -1.03 -22.64 -18.29
CA SER A 73 -2.41 -22.47 -17.76
C SER A 73 -2.78 -21.00 -17.51
N VAL A 74 -1.89 -20.06 -17.78
CA VAL A 74 -2.16 -18.61 -17.61
C VAL A 74 -2.96 -18.13 -18.80
N GLU A 75 -4.04 -17.41 -18.54
CA GLU A 75 -4.90 -16.81 -19.55
C GLU A 75 -4.88 -15.27 -19.42
N GLY A 76 -4.99 -14.55 -20.54
CA GLY A 76 -5.13 -13.10 -20.59
C GLY A 76 -3.84 -12.31 -20.32
N ILE A 77 -2.69 -12.98 -20.30
CA ILE A 77 -1.37 -12.36 -20.18
C ILE A 77 -0.46 -12.98 -21.22
N ASP A 78 0.20 -12.15 -22.02
CA ASP A 78 1.11 -12.56 -23.08
C ASP A 78 2.55 -12.10 -22.80
N VAL A 79 3.52 -12.79 -23.43
CA VAL A 79 4.93 -12.35 -23.39
C VAL A 79 5.05 -10.99 -24.08
N GLY A 80 5.67 -10.04 -23.39
CA GLY A 80 5.83 -8.66 -23.82
C GLY A 80 4.83 -7.69 -23.19
N ASP A 81 3.79 -8.18 -22.50
CA ASP A 81 2.87 -7.32 -21.78
C ASP A 81 3.57 -6.54 -20.67
N GLN A 82 3.22 -5.26 -20.55
CA GLN A 82 3.54 -4.46 -19.39
C GLN A 82 2.54 -4.74 -18.26
N VAL A 83 3.06 -4.93 -17.05
CA VAL A 83 2.22 -5.32 -15.89
C VAL A 83 2.59 -4.55 -14.64
N VAL A 84 1.56 -4.33 -13.80
CA VAL A 84 1.71 -3.91 -12.40
C VAL A 84 1.39 -5.12 -11.53
N LEU A 85 2.27 -5.42 -10.58
CA LEU A 85 2.11 -6.52 -9.63
C LEU A 85 1.48 -6.00 -8.33
N SER A 86 0.58 -6.79 -7.76
CA SER A 86 -0.11 -6.48 -6.52
C SER A 86 -0.13 -7.67 -5.58
N TYR A 87 -1.04 -7.69 -4.62
CA TYR A 87 -1.22 -8.79 -3.69
C TYR A 87 -2.01 -9.95 -4.31
N ARG A 88 -1.84 -11.13 -3.73
CA ARG A 88 -2.51 -12.37 -4.15
C ARG A 88 -3.77 -12.67 -3.36
N SER A 89 -4.69 -13.39 -4.01
CA SER A 89 -5.84 -14.01 -3.35
C SER A 89 -6.13 -15.38 -3.96
N CYS A 90 -6.79 -16.27 -3.22
CA CYS A 90 -7.09 -17.64 -3.72
C CYS A 90 -8.25 -17.67 -4.72
N ARG A 91 -9.00 -16.57 -4.88
CA ARG A 91 -10.19 -16.44 -5.76
C ARG A 91 -11.31 -17.44 -5.52
N ALA A 92 -11.24 -18.29 -4.48
CA ALA A 92 -12.15 -19.41 -4.28
C ALA A 92 -12.72 -19.55 -2.86
N CYS A 93 -12.26 -18.77 -1.88
CA CYS A 93 -12.84 -18.77 -0.53
C CYS A 93 -14.08 -17.86 -0.45
N ALA A 94 -14.85 -17.98 0.62
CA ALA A 94 -16.09 -17.21 0.80
C ALA A 94 -15.90 -15.69 0.69
N ALA A 95 -14.80 -15.15 1.22
CA ALA A 95 -14.49 -13.73 1.09
C ALA A 95 -14.21 -13.34 -0.37
N CYS A 96 -13.43 -14.14 -1.11
CA CYS A 96 -13.15 -13.90 -2.51
C CYS A 96 -14.41 -13.97 -3.38
N GLU A 97 -15.27 -14.99 -3.16
CA GLU A 97 -16.54 -15.15 -3.87
C GLU A 97 -17.52 -13.98 -3.58
N ALA A 98 -17.43 -13.39 -2.39
CA ALA A 98 -18.21 -12.22 -2.03
C ALA A 98 -17.64 -10.88 -2.60
N GLY A 99 -16.51 -10.92 -3.33
CA GLY A 99 -15.86 -9.75 -3.91
C GLY A 99 -14.86 -9.04 -2.99
N HIS A 100 -14.61 -9.58 -1.79
CA HIS A 100 -13.67 -9.02 -0.80
C HIS A 100 -12.33 -9.78 -0.83
N VAL A 101 -11.67 -9.77 -1.98
CA VAL A 101 -10.45 -10.56 -2.24
C VAL A 101 -9.27 -10.17 -1.35
N SER A 102 -9.22 -8.93 -0.86
CA SER A 102 -8.22 -8.45 0.10
C SER A 102 -8.31 -9.14 1.47
N TYR A 103 -9.47 -9.73 1.80
CA TYR A 103 -9.71 -10.51 3.03
C TYR A 103 -9.75 -12.02 2.76
N CYS A 104 -9.02 -12.47 1.75
CA CYS A 104 -8.86 -13.87 1.41
C CYS A 104 -8.44 -14.69 2.65
N ASP A 105 -9.07 -15.85 2.89
CA ASP A 105 -8.73 -16.74 4.01
C ASP A 105 -7.26 -17.21 3.95
N GLN A 106 -6.65 -17.19 2.76
CA GLN A 106 -5.25 -17.54 2.55
C GLN A 106 -4.33 -16.30 2.47
N HIS A 107 -4.80 -15.10 2.86
CA HIS A 107 -4.04 -13.85 2.70
C HIS A 107 -2.63 -13.94 3.33
N LEU A 108 -2.53 -14.44 4.56
CA LEU A 108 -1.25 -14.61 5.25
C LEU A 108 -0.30 -15.53 4.48
N LEU A 109 -0.79 -16.70 4.02
CA LEU A 109 0.00 -17.68 3.28
C LEU A 109 0.50 -17.09 1.96
N LEU A 110 -0.39 -16.48 1.18
CA LEU A 110 -0.08 -16.04 -0.18
C LEU A 110 0.76 -14.75 -0.24
N ASN A 111 0.71 -13.90 0.82
CA ASN A 111 1.33 -12.58 0.77
C ASN A 111 2.50 -12.41 1.77
N HIS A 112 2.40 -12.96 2.98
CA HIS A 112 3.39 -12.70 4.02
C HIS A 112 4.41 -13.81 4.23
N LEU A 113 4.03 -15.08 4.01
CA LEU A 113 4.94 -16.20 4.26
C LEU A 113 6.10 -16.28 3.25
N GLY A 114 5.97 -15.64 2.07
CA GLY A 114 7.07 -15.55 1.09
C GLY A 114 7.37 -16.85 0.36
N MET A 115 6.33 -17.71 0.18
CA MET A 115 6.42 -19.01 -0.49
C MET A 115 5.18 -19.24 -1.37
N ARG A 116 5.25 -20.21 -2.26
CA ARG A 116 4.08 -20.70 -3.00
C ARG A 116 3.06 -21.34 -2.05
N ALA A 117 1.82 -21.51 -2.52
CA ALA A 117 0.74 -22.10 -1.73
C ALA A 117 1.04 -23.54 -1.24
N ASP A 118 1.89 -24.27 -1.95
CA ASP A 118 2.33 -25.63 -1.56
C ASP A 118 3.54 -25.63 -0.60
N GLY A 119 4.02 -24.46 -0.17
CA GLY A 119 5.15 -24.29 0.71
C GLY A 119 6.52 -24.31 0.02
N SER A 120 6.57 -24.49 -1.31
CA SER A 120 7.85 -24.43 -2.04
C SER A 120 8.33 -22.99 -2.23
N GLN A 121 9.64 -22.81 -2.32
CA GLN A 121 10.27 -21.53 -2.54
C GLN A 121 10.46 -21.24 -4.02
N THR A 122 10.54 -19.97 -4.38
CA THR A 122 10.77 -19.49 -5.74
C THR A 122 12.22 -19.07 -5.98
N VAL A 123 12.95 -18.74 -4.92
CA VAL A 123 14.31 -18.19 -4.97
C VAL A 123 15.27 -19.07 -4.19
N HIS A 124 16.52 -19.21 -4.70
CA HIS A 124 17.59 -19.96 -4.06
C HIS A 124 18.85 -19.09 -3.96
N LEU A 125 19.54 -19.17 -2.83
CA LEU A 125 20.82 -18.53 -2.56
C LEU A 125 21.85 -19.61 -2.26
N ASP A 126 22.95 -19.67 -3.05
CA ASP A 126 24.00 -20.70 -2.92
C ASP A 126 23.42 -22.14 -2.95
N GLY A 127 22.39 -22.37 -3.76
CA GLY A 127 21.69 -23.65 -3.91
C GLY A 127 20.71 -23.99 -2.78
N ALA A 128 20.56 -23.15 -1.74
CA ALA A 128 19.58 -23.31 -0.67
C ALA A 128 18.33 -22.47 -0.93
N PRO A 129 17.11 -23.00 -0.69
CA PRO A 129 15.88 -22.23 -0.85
C PRO A 129 15.81 -21.11 0.19
N ILE A 130 15.35 -19.91 -0.25
CA ILE A 130 15.07 -18.74 0.58
C ILE A 130 13.66 -18.21 0.31
N PHE A 131 13.12 -17.39 1.22
CA PHE A 131 11.78 -16.82 1.07
C PHE A 131 11.77 -15.74 -0.01
N GLY A 132 11.10 -15.98 -1.14
CA GLY A 132 11.17 -15.16 -2.36
C GLY A 132 9.83 -14.91 -3.03
N SER A 133 8.70 -14.93 -2.28
CA SER A 133 7.37 -14.67 -2.82
C SER A 133 6.55 -13.75 -1.91
N PHE A 134 7.18 -12.69 -1.40
CA PHE A 134 6.48 -11.66 -0.62
C PHE A 134 5.44 -10.96 -1.49
N PHE A 135 4.19 -10.96 -1.06
CA PHE A 135 3.02 -10.55 -1.85
C PHE A 135 2.93 -11.25 -3.21
N GLY A 136 3.39 -12.51 -3.28
CA GLY A 136 3.41 -13.30 -4.49
C GLY A 136 4.33 -12.76 -5.58
N GLN A 137 5.34 -11.94 -5.26
CA GLN A 137 6.20 -11.29 -6.24
C GLN A 137 7.66 -11.09 -5.80
N SER A 138 7.94 -10.56 -4.58
CA SER A 138 9.29 -10.21 -4.12
C SER A 138 10.05 -9.31 -5.13
N SER A 139 9.47 -8.17 -5.48
CA SER A 139 9.94 -7.31 -6.57
C SER A 139 11.20 -6.50 -6.30
N PHE A 140 11.82 -6.62 -5.10
CA PHE A 140 13.18 -6.09 -4.89
C PHE A 140 14.23 -7.00 -5.57
N ALA A 141 13.95 -7.32 -6.82
CA ALA A 141 14.76 -8.17 -7.69
C ALA A 141 14.58 -7.74 -9.17
N ARG A 142 15.55 -8.07 -10.03
CA ARG A 142 15.42 -7.84 -11.48
C ARG A 142 14.34 -8.69 -12.13
N HIS A 143 14.00 -9.83 -11.53
CA HIS A 143 12.94 -10.72 -12.02
C HIS A 143 12.12 -11.21 -10.85
N ALA A 144 10.83 -11.32 -11.06
CA ALA A 144 9.86 -11.84 -10.12
C ALA A 144 9.00 -12.92 -10.77
N LEU A 145 8.62 -13.94 -10.00
CA LEU A 145 7.52 -14.82 -10.36
C LEU A 145 6.23 -14.27 -9.76
N ALA A 146 5.19 -14.21 -10.56
CA ALA A 146 3.85 -13.78 -10.19
C ALA A 146 2.81 -14.78 -10.74
N THR A 147 1.55 -14.59 -10.43
CA THR A 147 0.41 -15.39 -10.93
C THR A 147 -0.63 -14.46 -11.56
N ALA A 148 -1.55 -14.98 -12.36
CA ALA A 148 -2.54 -14.14 -13.03
C ALA A 148 -3.43 -13.37 -12.05
N ASP A 149 -3.62 -13.84 -10.83
CA ASP A 149 -4.45 -13.19 -9.81
C ASP A 149 -3.85 -11.92 -9.20
N ASN A 150 -2.54 -11.71 -9.36
CA ASN A 150 -1.84 -10.51 -8.87
C ASN A 150 -1.07 -9.74 -9.94
N CYS A 151 -1.31 -10.05 -11.22
CA CYS A 151 -0.61 -9.47 -12.36
C CYS A 151 -1.61 -8.68 -13.23
N VAL A 152 -1.52 -7.37 -13.21
CA VAL A 152 -2.45 -6.45 -13.90
C VAL A 152 -1.79 -5.95 -15.18
N VAL A 153 -2.32 -6.35 -16.35
CA VAL A 153 -1.85 -5.85 -17.64
C VAL A 153 -2.22 -4.38 -17.80
N VAL A 154 -1.26 -3.56 -18.23
CA VAL A 154 -1.42 -2.12 -18.43
C VAL A 154 -1.05 -1.74 -19.88
N ASP A 155 -1.32 -0.48 -20.24
CA ASP A 155 -0.99 0.04 -21.58
C ASP A 155 0.50 -0.18 -21.90
N PRO A 156 0.86 -0.70 -23.09
CA PRO A 156 2.25 -0.97 -23.47
C PRO A 156 3.14 0.29 -23.53
N GLU A 157 2.55 1.49 -23.61
CA GLU A 157 3.28 2.77 -23.59
C GLU A 157 3.28 3.42 -22.19
N ALA A 158 2.72 2.76 -21.16
CA ALA A 158 2.64 3.31 -19.81
C ALA A 158 4.04 3.46 -19.18
N ASP A 159 4.25 4.53 -18.42
CA ASP A 159 5.44 4.70 -17.58
C ASP A 159 5.34 3.83 -16.33
N LEU A 160 5.99 2.67 -16.34
CA LEU A 160 5.97 1.73 -15.23
C LEU A 160 6.56 2.29 -13.93
N THR A 161 7.40 3.33 -13.99
CA THR A 161 7.95 3.97 -12.78
C THR A 161 6.87 4.73 -12.01
N LEU A 162 5.88 5.26 -12.73
CA LEU A 162 4.73 5.94 -12.14
C LEU A 162 3.64 4.97 -11.69
N LEU A 163 3.54 3.80 -12.34
CA LEU A 163 2.49 2.83 -12.05
C LEU A 163 2.84 1.81 -10.96
N ALA A 164 4.12 1.55 -10.68
CA ALA A 164 4.53 0.59 -9.66
C ALA A 164 3.84 0.79 -8.29
N PRO A 165 3.69 2.02 -7.76
CA PRO A 165 3.00 2.25 -6.47
C PRO A 165 1.50 1.94 -6.45
N PHE A 166 0.87 1.75 -7.61
CA PHE A 166 -0.54 1.35 -7.69
C PHE A 166 -0.76 -0.07 -7.17
N GLY A 167 0.29 -0.89 -7.14
CA GLY A 167 0.24 -2.27 -6.66
C GLY A 167 -0.09 -2.40 -5.15
N CYS A 168 0.12 -1.35 -4.35
CA CYS A 168 -0.16 -1.35 -2.90
C CYS A 168 -0.57 0.03 -2.39
N GLY A 169 0.38 0.97 -2.22
CA GLY A 169 0.15 2.19 -1.45
C GLY A 169 -0.96 3.08 -2.01
N PHE A 170 -1.00 3.28 -3.32
CA PHE A 170 -2.01 4.14 -3.94
C PHE A 170 -3.38 3.49 -3.96
N GLN A 171 -3.48 2.17 -4.25
CA GLN A 171 -4.76 1.47 -4.17
C GLN A 171 -5.27 1.39 -2.73
N THR A 172 -4.40 1.20 -1.73
CA THR A 172 -4.81 1.16 -0.32
C THR A 172 -5.47 2.46 0.11
N GLY A 173 -4.82 3.60 -0.13
CA GLY A 173 -5.36 4.90 0.25
C GLY A 173 -6.62 5.29 -0.53
N ALA A 174 -6.55 5.19 -1.85
CA ALA A 174 -7.68 5.53 -2.72
C ALA A 174 -8.86 4.56 -2.54
N GLY A 175 -8.60 3.25 -2.43
CA GLY A 175 -9.61 2.24 -2.22
C GLY A 175 -10.34 2.38 -0.88
N THR A 176 -9.63 2.76 0.18
CA THR A 176 -10.27 3.07 1.46
C THR A 176 -11.34 4.16 1.30
N VAL A 177 -11.12 5.15 0.45
CA VAL A 177 -12.13 6.17 0.16
C VAL A 177 -13.20 5.65 -0.81
N LEU A 178 -12.79 5.10 -1.95
CA LEU A 178 -13.67 4.82 -3.09
C LEU A 178 -14.49 3.52 -2.96
N ASN A 179 -14.03 2.57 -2.13
CA ASN A 179 -14.72 1.29 -1.91
C ASN A 179 -15.31 1.20 -0.50
N VAL A 180 -14.60 1.72 0.53
CA VAL A 180 -15.01 1.55 1.93
C VAL A 180 -15.87 2.71 2.42
N LEU A 181 -15.56 3.96 2.02
CA LEU A 181 -16.26 5.17 2.43
C LEU A 181 -17.26 5.69 1.40
N ASP A 182 -17.23 5.25 0.14
CA ASP A 182 -18.16 5.75 -0.90
C ASP A 182 -19.65 5.54 -0.59
N PRO A 183 -20.06 4.44 0.09
CA PRO A 183 -21.47 4.25 0.48
C PRO A 183 -21.96 5.15 1.61
N LEU A 184 -21.13 6.06 2.16
CA LEU A 184 -21.57 6.95 3.24
C LEU A 184 -22.71 7.87 2.79
N PRO A 185 -23.72 8.06 3.65
CA PRO A 185 -24.88 8.92 3.34
C PRO A 185 -24.51 10.41 3.24
N SER A 186 -23.33 10.79 3.71
CA SER A 186 -22.84 12.17 3.69
C SER A 186 -21.33 12.20 3.50
N LYS A 187 -20.88 13.01 2.56
CA LYS A 187 -19.49 13.31 2.25
C LYS A 187 -19.09 14.74 2.69
N ASP A 188 -19.59 15.18 3.84
CA ASP A 188 -19.33 16.54 4.32
C ASP A 188 -17.84 16.75 4.65
N SER A 189 -17.23 15.79 5.34
CA SER A 189 -15.82 15.93 5.72
C SER A 189 -15.10 14.60 5.90
N LEU A 190 -13.84 14.58 5.46
CA LEU A 190 -12.88 13.50 5.65
C LEU A 190 -11.68 14.06 6.42
N VAL A 191 -11.21 13.36 7.45
CA VAL A 191 -9.90 13.62 8.04
C VAL A 191 -8.97 12.43 7.81
N VAL A 192 -7.73 12.70 7.38
CA VAL A 192 -6.69 11.69 7.16
C VAL A 192 -5.54 11.97 8.12
N PHE A 193 -5.28 11.03 9.02
CA PHE A 193 -4.17 11.05 9.96
C PHE A 193 -2.98 10.27 9.37
N GLY A 194 -1.85 10.97 9.23
CA GLY A 194 -0.70 10.50 8.49
C GLY A 194 -0.89 10.70 6.99
N VAL A 195 -0.14 11.65 6.39
CA VAL A 195 -0.20 11.90 4.94
C VAL A 195 1.11 11.52 4.26
N GLY A 196 1.58 10.27 4.49
CA GLY A 196 2.52 9.57 3.63
C GLY A 196 1.87 9.19 2.29
N SER A 197 2.47 8.29 1.52
CA SER A 197 1.95 7.91 0.20
C SER A 197 0.50 7.38 0.25
N VAL A 198 0.16 6.54 1.22
CA VAL A 198 -1.19 6.01 1.42
C VAL A 198 -2.17 7.12 1.81
N GLY A 199 -1.78 7.98 2.77
CA GLY A 199 -2.65 9.07 3.22
C GLY A 199 -2.87 10.14 2.16
N LEU A 200 -1.84 10.50 1.37
CA LEU A 200 -1.99 11.41 0.24
C LEU A 200 -2.88 10.81 -0.85
N ALA A 201 -2.78 9.50 -1.10
CA ALA A 201 -3.71 8.83 -2.00
C ALA A 201 -5.17 8.91 -1.49
N ALA A 202 -5.38 8.75 -0.17
CA ALA A 202 -6.70 8.95 0.43
C ALA A 202 -7.18 10.41 0.35
N VAL A 203 -6.30 11.40 0.53
CA VAL A 203 -6.62 12.83 0.35
C VAL A 203 -7.08 13.13 -1.08
N ALA A 204 -6.31 12.69 -2.09
CA ALA A 204 -6.66 12.89 -3.49
C ALA A 204 -7.99 12.21 -3.84
N ALA A 205 -8.16 10.94 -3.43
CA ALA A 205 -9.41 10.21 -3.64
C ALA A 205 -10.60 10.85 -2.91
N GLY A 206 -10.40 11.41 -1.72
CA GLY A 206 -11.43 12.15 -0.98
C GLY A 206 -11.92 13.39 -1.75
N ARG A 207 -10.99 14.13 -2.35
CA ARG A 207 -11.32 15.26 -3.22
C ARG A 207 -12.09 14.80 -4.47
N ALA A 208 -11.58 13.76 -5.15
CA ALA A 208 -12.23 13.20 -6.34
C ALA A 208 -13.63 12.61 -6.04
N ALA A 209 -13.82 12.01 -4.86
CA ALA A 209 -15.10 11.46 -4.40
C ALA A 209 -16.12 12.54 -3.96
N GLY A 210 -15.72 13.82 -3.90
CA GLY A 210 -16.59 14.94 -3.60
C GLY A 210 -16.79 15.23 -2.12
N PHE A 211 -15.84 14.85 -1.24
CA PHE A 211 -15.84 15.36 0.13
C PHE A 211 -15.67 16.89 0.12
N GLU A 212 -16.59 17.60 0.80
CA GLU A 212 -16.59 19.08 0.82
C GLU A 212 -15.34 19.61 1.54
N THR A 213 -15.03 19.04 2.69
CA THR A 213 -13.83 19.36 3.48
C THR A 213 -12.94 18.12 3.64
N VAL A 214 -11.69 18.21 3.19
CA VAL A 214 -10.67 17.19 3.48
C VAL A 214 -9.62 17.81 4.39
N VAL A 215 -9.39 17.20 5.55
CA VAL A 215 -8.38 17.63 6.54
C VAL A 215 -7.23 16.63 6.51
N ALA A 216 -6.00 17.13 6.35
CA ALA A 216 -4.77 16.37 6.37
C ALA A 216 -4.00 16.64 7.67
N VAL A 217 -3.73 15.61 8.46
CA VAL A 217 -3.01 15.71 9.73
C VAL A 217 -1.68 14.97 9.60
N ASP A 218 -0.56 15.68 9.77
CA ASP A 218 0.80 15.09 9.77
C ASP A 218 1.75 15.98 10.56
N THR A 219 2.87 15.44 10.99
CA THR A 219 3.94 16.19 11.65
C THR A 219 4.96 16.78 10.66
N THR A 220 4.90 16.38 9.38
CA THR A 220 5.84 16.74 8.32
C THR A 220 5.25 17.80 7.41
N ASP A 221 5.75 19.04 7.49
CA ASP A 221 5.21 20.18 6.74
C ASP A 221 5.25 19.96 5.22
N SER A 222 6.31 19.35 4.67
CA SER A 222 6.41 19.09 3.22
C SER A 222 5.30 18.19 2.70
N ARG A 223 4.83 17.22 3.48
CA ARG A 223 3.69 16.36 3.13
C ARG A 223 2.38 17.12 3.20
N LEU A 224 2.23 17.99 4.21
CA LEU A 224 1.07 18.87 4.36
C LEU A 224 0.97 19.89 3.23
N GLU A 225 2.11 20.40 2.73
CA GLU A 225 2.15 21.28 1.56
C GLU A 225 1.59 20.59 0.31
N VAL A 226 1.94 19.32 0.07
CA VAL A 226 1.36 18.53 -1.03
C VAL A 226 -0.15 18.40 -0.86
N ALA A 227 -0.62 17.99 0.32
CA ALA A 227 -2.05 17.85 0.61
C ALA A 227 -2.81 19.18 0.42
N THR A 228 -2.22 20.30 0.85
CA THR A 228 -2.80 21.64 0.68
C THR A 228 -2.84 22.05 -0.79
N GLY A 229 -1.81 21.71 -1.57
CA GLY A 229 -1.78 21.91 -3.02
C GLY A 229 -2.94 21.21 -3.75
N TRP A 230 -3.49 20.14 -3.17
CA TRP A 230 -4.65 19.40 -3.67
C TRP A 230 -5.97 19.84 -3.03
N GLY A 231 -5.96 20.93 -2.24
CA GLY A 231 -7.13 21.54 -1.64
C GLY A 231 -7.56 20.94 -0.31
N ALA A 232 -6.69 20.20 0.38
CA ALA A 232 -6.94 19.79 1.77
C ALA A 232 -6.57 20.92 2.75
N VAL A 233 -7.15 20.89 3.94
CA VAL A 233 -6.79 21.77 5.05
C VAL A 233 -5.74 21.08 5.91
N ALA A 234 -4.56 21.67 6.03
CA ALA A 234 -3.45 21.11 6.80
C ALA A 234 -3.61 21.34 8.30
N VAL A 235 -3.27 20.32 9.08
CA VAL A 235 -3.14 20.39 10.54
C VAL A 235 -1.82 19.73 10.93
N ASN A 236 -0.84 20.54 11.36
CA ASN A 236 0.38 20.05 11.97
C ASN A 236 0.24 20.10 13.50
N PRO A 237 0.25 18.95 14.21
CA PRO A 237 0.16 18.91 15.68
C PRO A 237 1.21 19.78 16.37
N GLY A 238 2.42 19.87 15.78
CA GLY A 238 3.52 20.70 16.32
C GLY A 238 3.32 22.20 16.19
N SER A 239 2.34 22.66 15.40
CA SER A 239 2.05 24.07 15.15
C SER A 239 0.75 24.56 15.80
N LEU A 240 0.09 23.72 16.61
CA LEU A 240 -1.13 24.11 17.32
C LEU A 240 -0.84 25.10 18.45
N ALA A 241 -1.82 25.94 18.78
CA ALA A 241 -1.71 26.86 19.90
C ALA A 241 -1.59 26.10 21.23
N GLU A 242 -1.01 26.75 22.24
CA GLU A 242 -0.89 26.16 23.59
C GLU A 242 -2.27 25.80 24.14
N GLY A 243 -2.44 24.54 24.51
CA GLY A 243 -3.70 23.98 25.03
C GLY A 243 -4.70 23.54 23.96
N GLU A 244 -4.42 23.75 22.67
CA GLU A 244 -5.27 23.23 21.58
C GLU A 244 -4.87 21.79 21.25
N SER A 245 -5.87 20.90 21.08
CA SER A 245 -5.66 19.53 20.63
C SER A 245 -5.98 19.35 19.15
N VAL A 246 -5.38 18.34 18.52
CA VAL A 246 -5.70 17.95 17.14
C VAL A 246 -7.20 17.66 16.99
N VAL A 247 -7.79 16.98 17.96
CA VAL A 247 -9.23 16.64 17.96
C VAL A 247 -10.11 17.89 17.93
N GLU A 248 -9.81 18.89 18.78
CA GLU A 248 -10.54 20.16 18.81
C GLU A 248 -10.35 20.91 17.48
N ARG A 249 -9.14 20.96 16.97
CA ARG A 249 -8.85 21.61 15.68
C ARG A 249 -9.62 20.99 14.53
N VAL A 250 -9.62 19.65 14.42
CA VAL A 250 -10.40 18.92 13.41
C VAL A 250 -11.90 19.20 13.58
N LYS A 251 -12.42 19.17 14.81
CA LYS A 251 -13.84 19.49 15.06
C LYS A 251 -14.21 20.91 14.66
N GLN A 252 -13.34 21.89 14.87
CA GLN A 252 -13.57 23.28 14.42
C GLN A 252 -13.65 23.34 12.87
N LEU A 253 -12.71 22.67 12.18
CA LEU A 253 -12.64 22.66 10.72
C LEU A 253 -13.80 21.93 10.06
N THR A 254 -14.39 20.95 10.75
CA THR A 254 -15.44 20.05 10.22
C THR A 254 -16.81 20.31 10.83
N GLY A 255 -17.02 21.41 11.55
CA GLY A 255 -18.32 21.78 12.11
C GLY A 255 -18.81 20.84 13.21
N GLY A 256 -17.94 20.30 14.04
CA GLY A 256 -18.28 19.44 15.18
C GLY A 256 -17.75 18.01 15.10
N GLY A 257 -17.04 17.66 14.05
CA GLY A 257 -16.40 16.36 13.83
C GLY A 257 -16.54 15.86 12.39
N ALA A 258 -15.56 15.11 11.91
CA ALA A 258 -15.53 14.59 10.56
C ALA A 258 -16.60 13.51 10.34
N SER A 259 -17.20 13.45 9.13
CA SER A 259 -18.08 12.35 8.73
C SER A 259 -17.32 11.04 8.54
N ALA A 260 -16.04 11.13 8.16
CA ALA A 260 -15.14 9.99 8.04
C ALA A 260 -13.73 10.36 8.53
N ALA A 261 -13.04 9.40 9.12
CA ALA A 261 -11.63 9.48 9.50
C ALA A 261 -10.86 8.28 8.99
N ILE A 262 -9.66 8.50 8.48
CA ILE A 262 -8.72 7.46 8.09
C ILE A 262 -7.45 7.63 8.92
N ASP A 263 -7.00 6.55 9.58
CA ASP A 263 -5.68 6.50 10.19
C ASP A 263 -4.74 5.63 9.35
N THR A 264 -3.62 6.22 8.92
CA THR A 264 -2.56 5.54 8.18
C THR A 264 -1.30 5.32 9.02
N THR A 265 -1.33 5.75 10.29
CA THR A 265 -0.14 5.73 11.14
C THR A 265 0.02 4.45 11.95
N GLY A 266 -1.10 3.81 12.34
CA GLY A 266 -1.10 2.69 13.28
C GLY A 266 -0.60 3.04 14.68
N ILE A 267 -0.51 4.35 15.01
CA ILE A 267 -0.09 4.83 16.34
C ILE A 267 -1.32 4.85 17.25
N PRO A 268 -1.31 4.17 18.42
CA PRO A 268 -2.50 4.03 19.29
C PRO A 268 -3.16 5.36 19.66
N GLU A 269 -2.37 6.37 19.98
CA GLU A 269 -2.86 7.70 20.35
C GLU A 269 -3.50 8.41 19.16
N VAL A 270 -2.98 8.22 17.95
CA VAL A 270 -3.53 8.81 16.71
C VAL A 270 -4.83 8.12 16.32
N VAL A 271 -4.92 6.80 16.45
CA VAL A 271 -6.17 6.04 16.25
C VAL A 271 -7.27 6.54 17.20
N THR A 272 -6.92 6.79 18.49
CA THR A 272 -7.85 7.38 19.46
C THR A 272 -8.27 8.79 19.03
N GLN A 273 -7.35 9.62 18.56
CA GLN A 273 -7.68 10.96 18.06
C GLN A 273 -8.60 10.88 16.82
N ALA A 274 -8.38 9.96 15.90
CA ALA A 274 -9.25 9.73 14.75
C ALA A 274 -10.68 9.39 15.20
N GLN A 275 -10.84 8.51 16.19
CA GLN A 275 -12.13 8.19 16.76
C GLN A 275 -12.81 9.43 17.36
N LEU A 276 -12.12 10.18 18.22
CA LEU A 276 -12.68 11.33 18.93
C LEU A 276 -12.94 12.53 18.01
N ALA A 277 -12.19 12.68 16.91
CA ALA A 277 -12.39 13.71 15.90
C ALA A 277 -13.56 13.42 14.94
N THR A 278 -14.07 12.20 14.95
CA THR A 278 -15.21 11.76 14.12
C THR A 278 -16.52 12.11 14.83
N ARG A 279 -17.52 12.62 14.09
CA ARG A 279 -18.85 12.94 14.62
C ARG A 279 -19.70 11.70 14.88
N ALA A 280 -20.85 11.88 15.54
CA ALA A 280 -21.84 10.83 15.67
C ALA A 280 -22.25 10.28 14.29
N MET A 281 -22.47 8.96 14.21
CA MET A 281 -22.78 8.19 13.00
C MET A 281 -21.67 8.24 11.91
N GLY A 282 -20.47 8.76 12.24
CA GLY A 282 -19.32 8.77 11.34
C GLY A 282 -18.58 7.42 11.31
N THR A 283 -17.69 7.27 10.35
CA THR A 283 -16.89 6.05 10.14
C THR A 283 -15.41 6.32 10.36
N ILE A 284 -14.75 5.47 11.13
CA ILE A 284 -13.30 5.45 11.33
C ILE A 284 -12.73 4.23 10.62
N VAL A 285 -11.71 4.42 9.78
CA VAL A 285 -11.00 3.33 9.10
C VAL A 285 -9.53 3.37 9.49
N ALA A 286 -9.07 2.36 10.24
CA ALA A 286 -7.67 2.18 10.60
C ALA A 286 -6.99 1.28 9.56
N ILE A 287 -5.95 1.80 8.88
CA ILE A 287 -5.22 1.10 7.81
C ILE A 287 -3.70 1.12 8.04
N GLY A 288 -3.21 1.87 9.01
CA GLY A 288 -1.79 1.96 9.32
C GLY A 288 -1.25 0.67 9.93
N LEU A 289 -0.11 0.19 9.40
CA LEU A 289 0.69 -0.84 10.07
C LEU A 289 1.50 -0.19 11.19
N GLY A 290 1.32 -0.66 12.43
CA GLY A 290 1.97 -0.09 13.62
C GLY A 290 1.83 -1.02 14.81
N ALA A 291 1.31 -0.52 15.93
CA ALA A 291 1.15 -1.31 17.13
C ALA A 291 0.17 -2.49 16.92
N GLU A 292 0.47 -3.65 17.53
CA GLU A 292 -0.41 -4.82 17.50
C GLU A 292 -1.76 -4.58 18.19
N GLN A 293 -1.81 -3.63 19.11
CA GLN A 293 -3.01 -3.32 19.89
C GLN A 293 -3.15 -1.81 20.09
N TYR A 294 -4.39 -1.33 20.02
CA TYR A 294 -4.77 0.01 20.41
C TYR A 294 -6.12 0.00 21.14
N THR A 295 -6.34 1.02 21.96
CA THR A 295 -7.58 1.16 22.74
C THR A 295 -8.57 2.05 22.01
N VAL A 296 -9.83 1.63 21.93
CA VAL A 296 -10.95 2.45 21.50
C VAL A 296 -11.78 2.89 22.72
N ASP A 297 -12.30 4.12 22.67
CA ASP A 297 -13.28 4.58 23.68
C ASP A 297 -14.63 3.93 23.39
N ALA A 298 -14.94 2.88 24.17
CA ALA A 298 -16.15 2.10 24.00
C ALA A 298 -17.42 2.90 24.32
N LEU A 299 -17.34 3.85 25.28
CA LEU A 299 -18.48 4.68 25.63
C LEU A 299 -18.80 5.70 24.54
N ASP A 300 -17.77 6.31 23.94
CA ASP A 300 -17.94 7.18 22.78
C ASP A 300 -18.56 6.42 21.60
N LEU A 301 -18.08 5.22 21.29
CA LEU A 301 -18.67 4.39 20.22
C LEU A 301 -20.14 4.08 20.49
N LEU A 302 -20.47 3.64 21.72
CA LEU A 302 -21.83 3.29 22.10
C LEU A 302 -22.80 4.48 22.02
N GLN A 303 -22.38 5.64 22.54
CA GLN A 303 -23.27 6.81 22.63
C GLN A 303 -23.42 7.55 21.31
N SER A 304 -22.42 7.44 20.41
CA SER A 304 -22.41 8.18 19.15
C SER A 304 -22.79 7.32 17.93
N GLY A 305 -22.87 5.99 18.06
CA GLY A 305 -23.20 5.11 16.93
C GLY A 305 -22.15 5.12 15.81
N LYS A 306 -20.90 5.46 16.12
CA LYS A 306 -19.79 5.44 15.16
C LYS A 306 -19.49 4.02 14.68
N VAL A 307 -19.01 3.89 13.45
CA VAL A 307 -18.48 2.65 12.90
C VAL A 307 -16.95 2.70 12.98
N PHE A 308 -16.35 1.69 13.61
CA PHE A 308 -14.90 1.48 13.60
C PHE A 308 -14.58 0.22 12.81
N ARG A 309 -13.74 0.34 11.79
CA ARG A 309 -13.33 -0.78 10.92
C ARG A 309 -11.90 -0.60 10.43
N SER A 310 -11.37 -1.65 9.80
CA SER A 310 -10.09 -1.60 9.07
C SER A 310 -10.32 -1.81 7.58
N SER A 311 -9.28 -1.54 6.79
CA SER A 311 -9.22 -1.86 5.36
C SER A 311 -7.83 -2.39 5.02
N VAL A 312 -7.78 -3.48 4.25
CA VAL A 312 -6.57 -4.05 3.68
C VAL A 312 -6.62 -3.79 2.18
N GLU A 313 -5.54 -3.24 1.60
CA GLU A 313 -5.42 -2.94 0.17
C GLU A 313 -6.63 -2.15 -0.39
N GLY A 314 -7.27 -1.32 0.47
CA GLY A 314 -8.42 -0.51 0.10
C GLY A 314 -9.70 -1.30 -0.18
N ASP A 315 -9.85 -2.54 0.34
CA ASP A 315 -10.95 -3.47 0.02
C ASP A 315 -11.19 -3.53 -1.50
N SER A 316 -10.10 -3.71 -2.25
CA SER A 316 -10.09 -3.65 -3.72
C SER A 316 -9.80 -5.01 -4.34
N ASP A 317 -10.28 -5.23 -5.56
CA ASP A 317 -9.75 -6.27 -6.44
C ASP A 317 -8.74 -5.62 -7.39
N PRO A 318 -7.42 -5.92 -7.30
CA PRO A 318 -6.40 -5.26 -8.10
C PRO A 318 -6.64 -5.37 -9.60
N LEU A 319 -7.21 -6.48 -10.09
CA LEU A 319 -7.46 -6.70 -11.52
C LEU A 319 -8.49 -5.71 -12.10
N THR A 320 -9.38 -5.17 -11.29
CA THR A 320 -10.39 -4.20 -11.72
C THR A 320 -10.12 -2.80 -11.18
N PHE A 321 -9.56 -2.71 -9.99
CA PHE A 321 -9.40 -1.43 -9.31
C PHE A 321 -8.16 -0.65 -9.78
N ILE A 322 -7.03 -1.31 -10.03
CA ILE A 322 -5.82 -0.63 -10.56
C ILE A 322 -6.10 0.01 -11.92
N PRO A 323 -6.74 -0.67 -12.92
CA PRO A 323 -7.15 -0.01 -14.17
C PRO A 323 -8.08 1.20 -13.95
N ARG A 324 -9.01 1.12 -12.99
CA ARG A 324 -9.88 2.26 -12.63
C ARG A 324 -9.06 3.44 -12.09
N LEU A 325 -8.09 3.18 -11.20
CA LEU A 325 -7.24 4.23 -10.66
C LEU A 325 -6.35 4.87 -11.72
N ILE A 326 -5.81 4.07 -12.65
CA ILE A 326 -5.03 4.58 -13.79
C ILE A 326 -5.91 5.50 -14.64
N ALA A 327 -7.14 5.11 -14.97
CA ALA A 327 -8.06 5.95 -15.72
C ALA A 327 -8.39 7.27 -14.99
N MET A 328 -8.57 7.24 -13.66
CA MET A 328 -8.77 8.47 -12.86
C MET A 328 -7.51 9.35 -12.83
N ARG A 329 -6.31 8.75 -12.73
CA ARG A 329 -5.04 9.47 -12.83
C ARG A 329 -4.90 10.15 -14.21
N ASP A 330 -5.20 9.45 -15.29
CA ASP A 330 -5.09 9.96 -16.65
C ASP A 330 -6.15 11.07 -16.93
N ALA A 331 -7.29 11.02 -16.26
CA ALA A 331 -8.29 12.11 -16.27
C ALA A 331 -7.87 13.34 -15.45
N GLY A 332 -6.80 13.24 -14.65
CA GLY A 332 -6.31 14.31 -13.79
C GLY A 332 -6.97 14.39 -12.40
N ASP A 333 -7.83 13.41 -12.07
CA ASP A 333 -8.52 13.35 -10.77
C ASP A 333 -7.58 12.94 -9.62
N LEU A 334 -6.54 12.15 -9.94
CA LEU A 334 -5.57 11.62 -8.99
C LEU A 334 -4.14 12.04 -9.37
N PRO A 335 -3.57 13.09 -8.77
CA PRO A 335 -2.26 13.64 -9.14
C PRO A 335 -1.07 12.85 -8.56
N PHE A 336 -1.11 11.51 -8.61
CA PHE A 336 -0.17 10.61 -7.95
C PHE A 336 1.26 10.71 -8.48
N ASP A 337 1.44 11.08 -9.76
CA ASP A 337 2.76 11.20 -10.39
C ASP A 337 3.68 12.15 -9.63
N SER A 338 3.11 13.22 -9.04
CA SER A 338 3.87 14.20 -8.26
C SER A 338 4.44 13.65 -6.95
N LEU A 339 4.00 12.47 -6.51
CA LEU A 339 4.50 11.81 -5.30
C LEU A 339 5.74 10.96 -5.56
N VAL A 340 5.96 10.54 -6.81
CA VAL A 340 6.99 9.58 -7.19
C VAL A 340 8.35 10.27 -7.30
N THR A 341 9.36 9.65 -6.70
CA THR A 341 10.77 10.01 -6.88
C THR A 341 11.56 8.75 -7.21
N THR A 342 12.18 8.72 -8.39
CA THR A 342 12.92 7.54 -8.86
C THR A 342 14.35 7.51 -8.34
N TYR A 343 14.84 6.32 -8.06
CA TYR A 343 16.21 6.02 -7.65
C TYR A 343 16.73 4.83 -8.47
N PRO A 344 18.02 4.80 -8.88
CA PRO A 344 18.62 3.54 -9.30
C PRO A 344 18.39 2.48 -8.21
N ALA A 345 18.09 1.23 -8.57
CA ALA A 345 17.83 0.18 -7.58
C ALA A 345 19.00 0.02 -6.60
N THR A 346 20.25 0.22 -7.06
CA THR A 346 21.46 0.20 -6.23
C THR A 346 21.49 1.24 -5.11
N ASP A 347 20.64 2.28 -5.19
CA ASP A 347 20.56 3.37 -4.22
C ASP A 347 19.44 3.14 -3.16
N ILE A 348 19.02 1.89 -2.93
CA ILE A 348 17.92 1.53 -2.01
C ILE A 348 18.10 2.15 -0.62
N GLU A 349 19.30 2.16 -0.05
CA GLU A 349 19.57 2.74 1.27
C GLU A 349 19.32 4.25 1.30
N ARG A 350 19.67 4.95 0.21
CA ARG A 350 19.38 6.37 0.06
C ARG A 350 17.86 6.61 -0.05
N ALA A 351 17.17 5.78 -0.82
CA ALA A 351 15.71 5.86 -0.96
C ALA A 351 15.01 5.67 0.41
N ILE A 352 15.49 4.70 1.22
CA ILE A 352 15.02 4.48 2.60
C ILE A 352 15.28 5.70 3.47
N ALA A 353 16.48 6.26 3.47
CA ALA A 353 16.82 7.44 4.26
C ALA A 353 15.97 8.66 3.87
N ASP A 354 15.71 8.86 2.57
CA ASP A 354 14.95 9.98 2.06
C ASP A 354 13.45 9.87 2.42
N VAL A 355 12.82 8.69 2.34
CA VAL A 355 11.42 8.50 2.73
C VAL A 355 11.24 8.56 4.24
N THR A 356 12.18 8.02 5.01
CA THR A 356 12.14 8.03 6.48
C THR A 356 12.28 9.46 7.03
N SER A 357 13.13 10.28 6.40
CA SER A 357 13.28 11.70 6.78
C SER A 357 12.14 12.61 6.28
N GLY A 358 11.19 12.07 5.52
CA GLY A 358 10.09 12.85 4.92
C GLY A 358 10.51 13.73 3.74
N ARG A 359 11.73 13.56 3.21
CA ARG A 359 12.25 14.31 2.07
C ARG A 359 11.56 13.95 0.77
N VAL A 360 11.13 12.70 0.64
CA VAL A 360 10.33 12.19 -0.47
C VAL A 360 9.10 11.45 0.07
N VAL A 361 8.07 11.34 -0.76
CA VAL A 361 6.82 10.66 -0.39
C VAL A 361 6.83 9.20 -0.83
N LYS A 362 7.10 8.95 -2.12
CA LYS A 362 7.06 7.61 -2.72
C LYS A 362 8.32 7.36 -3.54
N PRO A 363 9.35 6.76 -2.93
CA PRO A 363 10.51 6.31 -3.69
C PRO A 363 10.15 5.12 -4.57
N VAL A 364 10.68 5.11 -5.78
CA VAL A 364 10.57 4.01 -6.75
C VAL A 364 11.97 3.63 -7.22
N LEU A 365 12.34 2.39 -7.01
CA LEU A 365 13.60 1.81 -7.45
C LEU A 365 13.48 1.37 -8.92
N VAL A 366 14.46 1.75 -9.75
CA VAL A 366 14.51 1.45 -11.18
C VAL A 366 15.70 0.54 -11.46
N TRP A 367 15.45 -0.59 -12.12
CA TRP A 367 16.45 -1.61 -12.46
C TRP A 367 17.15 -1.37 -13.79
#